data_65b76067d3bd18238a2ca00aca6719eb
#
_entry.id   65b76067d3bd18238a2ca00aca6719eb
#
_cell.length_a   1.000
_cell.length_b   1.000
_cell.length_c   1.000
_cell.angle_alpha   90.00
_cell.angle_beta   90.00
_cell.angle_gamma   90.00
#
_symmetry.space_group_name_H-M   'P 1'
#
loop_
_entity.id
_entity.type
_entity.pdbx_description
1 polymer ?
#
loop_
_entity_poly.entity_id
_entity_poly.type
_entity_poly.pdbx_seq_one_letter_code
_entity_poly.pdbx_strand_id
1 'polypeptide(L)'
;VKQAAAVMAMAAMPGVIQSASEEREKGLTLKRSQIKVDDQWDVIIVGGGPAGCTAAIAAAREGAKTLLIEAMGQLGGMGTAGMVPAWCPFSDGEKIIYKGLAEKIFRESMKGVSHEPENKLDWVSINPEYLMSIYDRMVTESGAKVLFFSRLAAVEMSSDDTIDAIIVSNKAGLVAFKGKVYIDATGDGDLAAWSGASFKRGYDEEGSVQMSSLCFSFANIDSYDYINGPTLYVWKDESTPLYKAVRSGKYPLVDTHFCNNLVGPDVIQCNAGHMTVDTTDPWAISEAMILGRQKAVQYLEAMKDVRPSTFSNAFVVKTASLLGVRD
;
A
#
# COMPACT_ATOMS: atom_id res chain seq x y z
N VAL A 1 -7.51 21.05 37.92
CA VAL A 1 -6.99 20.16 38.95
C VAL A 1 -5.76 19.47 38.38
N LYS A 2 -4.63 19.77 38.98
CA LYS A 2 -3.30 19.24 38.63
C LYS A 2 -3.22 17.77 38.96
N GLN A 3 -2.64 16.95 38.06
CA GLN A 3 -1.93 15.74 38.46
C GLN A 3 -0.60 15.66 37.73
N ALA A 4 0.45 15.60 38.60
CA ALA A 4 1.84 15.59 38.23
C ALA A 4 2.28 14.16 37.83
N ALA A 5 3.18 14.09 36.85
CA ALA A 5 3.92 12.90 36.53
C ALA A 5 4.93 12.59 37.67
N ALA A 6 4.90 11.39 38.21
CA ALA A 6 5.93 10.85 39.07
C ALA A 6 6.78 9.86 38.27
N VAL A 7 8.02 10.25 37.98
CA VAL A 7 9.09 9.36 37.53
C VAL A 7 9.59 8.62 38.75
N MET A 8 9.42 7.32 38.85
CA MET A 8 10.11 6.48 39.82
C MET A 8 11.30 5.78 39.16
N ALA A 9 12.49 6.20 39.58
CA ALA A 9 13.72 5.44 39.37
C ALA A 9 13.69 4.20 40.26
N MET A 10 13.74 2.99 39.68
CA MET A 10 14.00 1.77 40.44
C MET A 10 15.46 1.40 40.36
N ALA A 11 16.12 1.42 41.55
CA ALA A 11 17.44 0.92 41.76
C ALA A 11 17.50 -0.60 41.60
N ALA A 12 18.56 -1.09 40.95
CA ALA A 12 18.85 -2.50 40.77
C ALA A 12 19.12 -3.17 42.14
N MET A 13 18.40 -4.24 42.44
CA MET A 13 18.77 -5.26 43.44
C MET A 13 19.17 -6.55 42.72
N PRO A 14 20.24 -7.23 43.12
CA PRO A 14 20.65 -8.48 42.51
C PRO A 14 19.91 -9.66 43.15
N GLY A 15 19.43 -10.57 42.28
CA GLY A 15 19.19 -11.96 42.64
C GLY A 15 17.77 -12.33 43.05
N VAL A 16 16.86 -12.45 42.12
CA VAL A 16 15.85 -13.52 42.11
C VAL A 16 15.67 -13.98 40.66
N ILE A 17 16.20 -15.13 40.36
CA ILE A 17 15.80 -15.86 39.11
C ILE A 17 14.38 -16.32 39.36
N GLN A 18 13.42 -15.51 38.96
CA GLN A 18 12.05 -15.97 38.78
C GLN A 18 12.01 -16.74 37.46
N SER A 19 11.84 -18.05 37.57
CA SER A 19 11.49 -18.89 36.46
C SER A 19 10.26 -18.29 35.81
N ALA A 20 10.42 -17.73 34.61
CA ALA A 20 9.30 -17.42 33.74
C ALA A 20 8.57 -18.75 33.51
N SER A 21 7.39 -18.90 34.11
CA SER A 21 6.44 -19.92 33.70
C SER A 21 6.16 -19.62 32.22
N GLU A 22 6.60 -20.50 31.33
CA GLU A 22 6.12 -20.53 29.96
C GLU A 22 4.59 -20.59 30.04
N GLU A 23 3.92 -19.47 29.88
CA GLU A 23 2.52 -19.46 29.50
C GLU A 23 2.46 -20.18 28.16
N ARG A 24 2.07 -21.47 28.18
CA ARG A 24 1.76 -22.20 26.96
C ARG A 24 0.68 -21.39 26.25
N GLU A 25 1.03 -20.76 25.13
CA GLU A 25 0.04 -20.22 24.21
C GLU A 25 -1.03 -21.29 24.00
N LYS A 26 -2.29 -20.92 24.26
CA LYS A 26 -3.42 -21.81 24.03
C LYS A 26 -3.59 -21.99 22.53
N GLY A 27 -2.84 -22.91 21.94
CA GLY A 27 -2.93 -23.26 20.52
C GLY A 27 -4.10 -24.23 20.28
N LEU A 28 -4.85 -23.98 19.22
CA LEU A 28 -5.84 -24.90 18.69
C LEU A 28 -5.22 -25.70 17.54
N THR A 29 -5.15 -27.02 17.69
CA THR A 29 -4.76 -27.89 16.57
C THR A 29 -5.96 -28.10 15.65
N LEU A 30 -5.90 -27.56 14.44
CA LEU A 30 -6.89 -27.88 13.41
C LEU A 30 -6.77 -29.35 13.05
N LYS A 31 -7.85 -30.12 13.22
CA LYS A 31 -7.93 -31.44 12.61
C LYS A 31 -7.88 -31.24 11.10
N ARG A 32 -6.76 -31.60 10.47
CA ARG A 32 -6.58 -31.49 9.02
C ARG A 32 -7.58 -32.42 8.32
N SER A 33 -8.67 -31.89 7.82
CA SER A 33 -9.33 -32.41 6.63
C SER A 33 -8.34 -32.31 5.47
N GLN A 34 -8.37 -33.20 4.50
CA GLN A 34 -7.49 -33.14 3.34
C GLN A 34 -7.68 -31.77 2.65
N ILE A 35 -6.61 -30.98 2.60
CA ILE A 35 -6.60 -29.73 1.85
C ILE A 35 -6.47 -30.09 0.38
N LYS A 36 -7.33 -29.51 -0.47
CA LYS A 36 -7.22 -29.69 -1.93
C LYS A 36 -5.88 -29.16 -2.42
N VAL A 37 -5.21 -29.92 -3.26
CA VAL A 37 -3.94 -29.52 -3.89
C VAL A 37 -4.17 -29.18 -5.36
N ASP A 38 -3.60 -28.06 -5.80
CA ASP A 38 -3.47 -27.66 -7.19
C ASP A 38 -1.97 -27.54 -7.51
N ASP A 39 -1.43 -28.49 -8.29
CA ASP A 39 0.00 -28.70 -8.56
C ASP A 39 0.40 -28.49 -10.02
N GLN A 40 -0.43 -27.83 -10.79
CA GLN A 40 -0.23 -27.68 -12.23
C GLN A 40 0.67 -26.53 -12.67
N TRP A 41 1.30 -25.79 -11.77
CA TRP A 41 1.94 -24.51 -12.05
C TRP A 41 3.46 -24.62 -12.17
N ASP A 42 4.03 -23.87 -13.13
CA ASP A 42 5.47 -23.67 -13.22
C ASP A 42 5.90 -22.53 -12.31
N VAL A 43 5.19 -21.40 -12.35
CA VAL A 43 5.48 -20.21 -11.55
C VAL A 43 4.23 -19.76 -10.80
N ILE A 44 4.38 -19.57 -9.50
CA ILE A 44 3.34 -18.99 -8.62
C ILE A 44 3.86 -17.66 -8.08
N ILE A 45 3.12 -16.59 -8.32
CA ILE A 45 3.41 -15.25 -7.81
C ILE A 45 2.38 -14.90 -6.74
N VAL A 46 2.83 -14.47 -5.58
CA VAL A 46 1.98 -14.03 -4.47
C VAL A 46 2.03 -12.52 -4.35
N GLY A 47 0.89 -11.88 -4.55
CA GLY A 47 0.71 -10.42 -4.56
C GLY A 47 0.59 -9.84 -5.97
N GLY A 48 -0.55 -9.21 -6.24
CA GLY A 48 -0.90 -8.60 -7.54
C GLY A 48 -0.56 -7.11 -7.66
N GLY A 49 0.44 -6.64 -6.90
CA GLY A 49 1.01 -5.30 -7.05
C GLY A 49 1.80 -5.12 -8.35
N PRO A 50 2.44 -3.96 -8.58
CA PRO A 50 3.21 -3.71 -9.81
C PRO A 50 4.27 -4.78 -10.08
N ALA A 51 4.99 -5.22 -9.04
CA ALA A 51 6.02 -6.26 -9.15
C ALA A 51 5.41 -7.60 -9.57
N GLY A 52 4.34 -8.04 -8.91
CA GLY A 52 3.69 -9.31 -9.21
C GLY A 52 3.04 -9.33 -10.59
N CYS A 53 2.39 -8.25 -11.00
CA CYS A 53 1.83 -8.14 -12.34
C CYS A 53 2.92 -8.25 -13.42
N THR A 54 4.04 -7.55 -13.26
CA THR A 54 5.12 -7.59 -14.25
C THR A 54 5.84 -8.94 -14.24
N ALA A 55 6.02 -9.57 -13.07
CA ALA A 55 6.56 -10.92 -12.95
C ALA A 55 5.66 -11.95 -13.65
N ALA A 56 4.33 -11.86 -13.45
CA ALA A 56 3.37 -12.75 -14.10
C ALA A 56 3.39 -12.61 -15.62
N ILE A 57 3.41 -11.36 -16.13
CA ILE A 57 3.51 -11.09 -17.56
C ILE A 57 4.82 -11.67 -18.13
N ALA A 58 5.95 -11.47 -17.44
CA ALA A 58 7.24 -11.95 -17.92
C ALA A 58 7.29 -13.48 -17.94
N ALA A 59 6.91 -14.14 -16.86
CA ALA A 59 6.91 -15.61 -16.77
C ALA A 59 6.00 -16.26 -17.82
N ALA A 60 4.78 -15.74 -17.99
CA ALA A 60 3.85 -16.27 -18.96
C ALA A 60 4.32 -16.09 -20.40
N ARG A 61 4.98 -14.98 -20.74
CA ARG A 61 5.56 -14.74 -22.09
C ARG A 61 6.70 -15.70 -22.43
N GLU A 62 7.43 -16.19 -21.44
CA GLU A 62 8.43 -17.22 -21.60
C GLU A 62 7.83 -18.64 -21.67
N GLY A 63 6.51 -18.76 -21.70
CA GLY A 63 5.79 -20.02 -21.84
C GLY A 63 5.55 -20.77 -20.54
N ALA A 64 5.89 -20.19 -19.37
CA ALA A 64 5.61 -20.80 -18.07
C ALA A 64 4.11 -20.79 -17.75
N LYS A 65 3.61 -21.89 -17.21
CA LYS A 65 2.25 -21.98 -16.67
C LYS A 65 2.17 -21.18 -15.37
N THR A 66 1.67 -19.95 -15.46
CA THR A 66 1.81 -18.93 -14.43
C THR A 66 0.50 -18.64 -13.71
N LEU A 67 0.56 -18.63 -12.37
CA LEU A 67 -0.52 -18.22 -11.47
C LEU A 67 -0.11 -16.98 -10.69
N LEU A 68 -0.95 -15.95 -10.73
CA LEU A 68 -0.87 -14.75 -9.89
C LEU A 68 -1.97 -14.80 -8.84
N ILE A 69 -1.60 -14.82 -7.57
CA ILE A 69 -2.52 -14.87 -6.43
C ILE A 69 -2.58 -13.48 -5.80
N GLU A 70 -3.79 -12.94 -5.63
CA GLU A 70 -4.02 -11.61 -5.07
C GLU A 70 -5.06 -11.66 -3.95
N ALA A 71 -4.73 -11.03 -2.83
CA ALA A 71 -5.58 -11.01 -1.64
C ALA A 71 -6.84 -10.14 -1.81
N MET A 72 -6.77 -9.16 -2.69
CA MET A 72 -7.87 -8.23 -2.99
C MET A 72 -8.57 -8.63 -4.30
N GLY A 73 -9.59 -7.87 -4.70
CA GLY A 73 -10.33 -8.07 -5.96
C GLY A 73 -9.81 -7.20 -7.10
N GLN A 74 -8.54 -6.73 -7.03
CA GLN A 74 -7.98 -5.81 -8.01
C GLN A 74 -6.46 -5.91 -8.08
N LEU A 75 -5.89 -5.70 -9.29
CA LEU A 75 -4.45 -5.63 -9.53
C LEU A 75 -3.91 -4.20 -9.37
N GLY A 76 -2.58 -4.07 -9.26
CA GLY A 76 -1.84 -2.81 -9.26
C GLY A 76 -1.43 -2.28 -7.88
N GLY A 77 -1.85 -2.92 -6.79
CA GLY A 77 -1.38 -2.64 -5.43
C GLY A 77 -1.49 -1.16 -5.03
N MET A 78 -0.36 -0.51 -4.73
CA MET A 78 -0.34 0.87 -4.22
C MET A 78 -0.85 1.91 -5.23
N GLY A 79 -0.71 1.69 -6.54
CA GLY A 79 -1.23 2.61 -7.57
C GLY A 79 -2.75 2.51 -7.77
N THR A 80 -3.39 1.43 -7.29
CA THR A 80 -4.82 1.16 -7.45
C THR A 80 -5.53 1.05 -6.11
N ALA A 81 -5.36 -0.05 -5.37
CA ALA A 81 -5.95 -0.26 -4.05
C ALA A 81 -5.46 0.75 -3.01
N GLY A 82 -4.18 1.09 -3.05
CA GLY A 82 -3.53 2.07 -2.17
C GLY A 82 -3.76 3.52 -2.58
N MET A 83 -4.23 3.78 -3.80
CA MET A 83 -4.55 5.11 -4.31
C MET A 83 -3.39 6.11 -4.21
N VAL A 84 -2.15 5.69 -4.48
CA VAL A 84 -1.02 6.62 -4.59
C VAL A 84 -1.25 7.54 -5.79
N PRO A 85 -1.19 8.89 -5.61
CA PRO A 85 -1.70 9.82 -6.61
C PRO A 85 -0.82 10.01 -7.84
N ALA A 86 0.45 9.59 -7.79
CA ALA A 86 1.40 9.88 -8.87
C ALA A 86 2.51 8.84 -9.01
N TRP A 87 3.03 8.72 -10.22
CA TRP A 87 4.31 8.07 -10.51
C TRP A 87 5.45 9.00 -10.04
N CYS A 88 6.24 8.55 -9.04
CA CYS A 88 7.30 9.35 -8.46
C CYS A 88 8.34 8.48 -7.71
N PRO A 89 9.63 8.64 -7.98
CA PRO A 89 10.22 9.16 -9.22
C PRO A 89 10.14 8.11 -10.33
N PHE A 90 10.06 8.52 -11.59
CA PHE A 90 10.05 7.62 -12.75
C PHE A 90 11.13 7.98 -13.78
N SER A 91 11.84 9.06 -13.56
CA SER A 91 12.91 9.57 -14.43
C SER A 91 14.11 10.06 -13.64
N ASP A 92 15.17 10.45 -14.36
CA ASP A 92 16.32 11.18 -13.85
C ASP A 92 16.19 12.71 -14.09
N GLY A 93 15.00 13.18 -14.48
CA GLY A 93 14.70 14.55 -14.86
C GLY A 93 14.81 14.81 -16.37
N GLU A 94 15.54 13.97 -17.11
CA GLU A 94 15.73 14.10 -18.55
C GLU A 94 15.07 12.95 -19.33
N LYS A 95 15.09 11.74 -18.78
CA LYS A 95 14.57 10.54 -19.45
C LYS A 95 13.99 9.55 -18.44
N ILE A 96 13.07 8.72 -18.91
CA ILE A 96 12.54 7.59 -18.13
C ILE A 96 13.66 6.58 -17.91
N ILE A 97 13.91 6.22 -16.65
CA ILE A 97 14.94 5.26 -16.24
C ILE A 97 14.41 3.82 -16.14
N TYR A 98 13.11 3.65 -15.89
CA TYR A 98 12.46 2.35 -15.85
C TYR A 98 11.99 1.95 -17.24
N LYS A 99 12.56 0.87 -17.78
CA LYS A 99 12.33 0.41 -19.16
C LYS A 99 11.44 -0.84 -19.22
N GLY A 100 11.15 -1.29 -20.44
CA GLY A 100 10.41 -2.51 -20.70
C GLY A 100 8.94 -2.43 -20.29
N LEU A 101 8.48 -3.38 -19.49
CA LEU A 101 7.08 -3.44 -19.03
C LEU A 101 6.70 -2.22 -18.19
N ALA A 102 7.60 -1.75 -17.34
CA ALA A 102 7.33 -0.60 -16.49
C ALA A 102 7.07 0.67 -17.32
N GLU A 103 7.93 0.96 -18.32
CA GLU A 103 7.72 2.09 -19.23
C GLU A 103 6.42 1.94 -20.03
N LYS A 104 6.11 0.73 -20.50
CA LYS A 104 4.88 0.47 -21.24
C LYS A 104 3.63 0.77 -20.39
N ILE A 105 3.60 0.28 -19.15
CA ILE A 105 2.50 0.52 -18.22
C ILE A 105 2.38 2.02 -17.91
N PHE A 106 3.49 2.69 -17.62
CA PHE A 106 3.53 4.12 -17.39
C PHE A 106 2.94 4.91 -18.56
N ARG A 107 3.43 4.66 -19.80
CA ARG A 107 2.95 5.33 -21.01
C ARG A 107 1.47 5.09 -21.28
N GLU A 108 0.99 3.87 -21.06
CA GLU A 108 -0.43 3.58 -21.20
C GLU A 108 -1.26 4.27 -20.12
N SER A 109 -0.78 4.34 -18.87
CA SER A 109 -1.51 5.00 -17.78
C SER A 109 -1.72 6.50 -18.00
N MET A 110 -0.80 7.17 -18.72
CA MET A 110 -0.95 8.59 -19.07
C MET A 110 -2.20 8.88 -19.90
N LYS A 111 -2.71 7.90 -20.66
CA LYS A 111 -3.97 8.05 -21.41
C LYS A 111 -5.19 8.24 -20.51
N GLY A 112 -5.12 7.76 -19.27
CA GLY A 112 -6.16 7.93 -18.25
C GLY A 112 -6.14 9.30 -17.56
N VAL A 113 -5.15 10.15 -17.86
CA VAL A 113 -4.93 11.47 -17.26
C VAL A 113 -4.58 12.48 -18.35
N SER A 114 -5.49 12.67 -19.31
CA SER A 114 -5.30 13.44 -20.53
C SER A 114 -5.00 14.95 -20.31
N HIS A 115 -5.15 15.44 -19.08
CA HIS A 115 -4.77 16.80 -18.70
C HIS A 115 -3.27 16.94 -18.42
N GLU A 116 -2.55 15.82 -18.23
CA GLU A 116 -1.11 15.83 -18.04
C GLU A 116 -0.37 15.98 -19.38
N PRO A 117 0.70 16.79 -19.45
CA PRO A 117 1.52 16.88 -20.65
C PRO A 117 2.15 15.53 -21.02
N GLU A 118 2.12 15.15 -22.30
CA GLU A 118 2.68 13.87 -22.79
C GLU A 118 4.19 13.70 -22.51
N ASN A 119 4.91 14.80 -22.40
CA ASN A 119 6.34 14.80 -22.08
C ASN A 119 6.66 14.90 -20.59
N LYS A 120 5.64 14.92 -19.70
CA LYS A 120 5.87 14.90 -18.27
C LYS A 120 6.49 13.56 -17.85
N LEU A 121 7.59 13.61 -17.10
CA LEU A 121 8.39 12.44 -16.75
C LEU A 121 8.20 12.01 -15.30
N ASP A 122 7.98 12.96 -14.39
CA ASP A 122 7.82 12.71 -12.96
C ASP A 122 6.54 13.35 -12.42
N TRP A 123 6.07 12.85 -11.28
CA TRP A 123 4.84 13.29 -10.65
C TRP A 123 3.62 13.23 -11.57
N VAL A 124 3.66 12.32 -12.55
CA VAL A 124 2.53 12.08 -13.45
C VAL A 124 1.40 11.44 -12.65
N SER A 125 0.23 12.06 -12.75
CA SER A 125 -0.97 11.60 -12.03
C SER A 125 -1.34 10.16 -12.39
N ILE A 126 -1.90 9.45 -11.43
CA ILE A 126 -2.42 8.08 -11.61
C ILE A 126 -3.95 8.12 -11.47
N ASN A 127 -4.65 7.74 -12.54
CA ASN A 127 -6.04 7.36 -12.44
C ASN A 127 -6.09 5.86 -12.04
N PRO A 128 -6.50 5.52 -10.81
CA PRO A 128 -6.42 4.15 -10.32
C PRO A 128 -7.30 3.17 -11.08
N GLU A 129 -8.49 3.58 -11.50
CA GLU A 129 -9.41 2.72 -12.25
C GLU A 129 -8.85 2.41 -13.66
N TYR A 130 -8.27 3.42 -14.32
CA TYR A 130 -7.65 3.21 -15.62
C TYR A 130 -6.40 2.33 -15.52
N LEU A 131 -5.56 2.58 -14.51
CA LEU A 131 -4.36 1.76 -14.26
C LEU A 131 -4.71 0.30 -13.95
N MET A 132 -5.76 0.07 -13.17
CA MET A 132 -6.26 -1.28 -12.87
C MET A 132 -6.63 -2.03 -14.15
N SER A 133 -7.37 -1.38 -15.05
CA SER A 133 -7.77 -1.98 -16.34
C SER A 133 -6.56 -2.33 -17.23
N ILE A 134 -5.47 -1.56 -17.16
CA ILE A 134 -4.22 -1.86 -17.87
C ILE A 134 -3.59 -3.14 -17.32
N TYR A 135 -3.48 -3.28 -15.99
CA TYR A 135 -2.94 -4.49 -15.39
C TYR A 135 -3.78 -5.71 -15.70
N ASP A 136 -5.11 -5.62 -15.54
CA ASP A 136 -6.02 -6.72 -15.85
C ASP A 136 -5.84 -7.23 -17.28
N ARG A 137 -5.83 -6.31 -18.24
CA ARG A 137 -5.63 -6.62 -19.65
C ARG A 137 -4.25 -7.22 -19.92
N MET A 138 -3.18 -6.55 -19.47
CA MET A 138 -1.81 -6.99 -19.79
C MET A 138 -1.45 -8.33 -19.16
N VAL A 139 -1.93 -8.61 -17.94
CA VAL A 139 -1.69 -9.88 -17.25
C VAL A 139 -2.49 -10.99 -17.95
N THR A 140 -3.76 -10.78 -18.22
CA THR A 140 -4.59 -11.82 -18.86
C THR A 140 -4.19 -12.10 -20.31
N GLU A 141 -3.87 -11.07 -21.10
CA GLU A 141 -3.36 -11.22 -22.47
C GLU A 141 -2.01 -11.97 -22.55
N SER A 142 -1.19 -11.92 -21.49
CA SER A 142 0.06 -12.68 -21.43
C SER A 142 -0.15 -14.19 -21.30
N GLY A 143 -1.34 -14.63 -20.90
CA GLY A 143 -1.68 -16.02 -20.62
C GLY A 143 -1.58 -16.40 -19.15
N ALA A 144 -1.10 -15.52 -18.27
CA ALA A 144 -1.11 -15.75 -16.83
C ALA A 144 -2.55 -15.87 -16.29
N LYS A 145 -2.75 -16.74 -15.31
CA LYS A 145 -4.03 -16.86 -14.59
C LYS A 145 -3.98 -16.03 -13.33
N VAL A 146 -5.07 -15.34 -13.04
CA VAL A 146 -5.23 -14.52 -11.83
C VAL A 146 -6.25 -15.17 -10.91
N LEU A 147 -5.92 -15.22 -9.62
CA LEU A 147 -6.82 -15.71 -8.57
C LEU A 147 -6.99 -14.62 -7.52
N PHE A 148 -8.12 -13.90 -7.59
CA PHE A 148 -8.49 -12.84 -6.64
C PHE A 148 -9.06 -13.38 -5.33
N PHE A 149 -9.15 -12.51 -4.33
CA PHE A 149 -9.70 -12.80 -3.01
C PHE A 149 -9.07 -14.07 -2.39
N SER A 150 -7.78 -14.21 -2.61
CA SER A 150 -7.00 -15.38 -2.24
C SER A 150 -5.75 -14.93 -1.50
N ARG A 151 -5.75 -15.13 -0.19
CA ARG A 151 -4.70 -14.67 0.71
C ARG A 151 -3.77 -15.81 1.08
N LEU A 152 -2.45 -15.56 1.03
CA LEU A 152 -1.46 -16.45 1.62
C LEU A 152 -1.80 -16.67 3.10
N ALA A 153 -1.82 -17.91 3.55
CA ALA A 153 -2.19 -18.31 4.91
C ALA A 153 -1.08 -19.10 5.62
N ALA A 154 -0.25 -19.82 4.86
CA ALA A 154 0.92 -20.54 5.38
C ALA A 154 1.84 -20.93 4.22
N VAL A 155 3.08 -21.29 4.57
CA VAL A 155 4.08 -21.86 3.65
C VAL A 155 4.47 -23.23 4.21
N GLU A 156 4.45 -24.24 3.36
CA GLU A 156 4.90 -25.60 3.70
C GLU A 156 6.27 -25.83 3.04
N MET A 157 7.25 -26.16 3.86
CA MET A 157 8.63 -26.38 3.42
C MET A 157 8.91 -27.89 3.31
N SER A 158 9.60 -28.32 2.25
CA SER A 158 10.11 -29.68 2.11
C SER A 158 11.51 -29.85 2.71
N SER A 159 12.25 -28.75 2.80
CA SER A 159 13.56 -28.62 3.47
C SER A 159 13.74 -27.16 3.92
N ASP A 160 14.84 -26.85 4.59
CA ASP A 160 15.12 -25.50 5.11
C ASP A 160 15.19 -24.42 4.01
N ASP A 161 15.40 -24.82 2.76
CA ASP A 161 15.61 -23.92 1.60
C ASP A 161 14.62 -24.13 0.44
N THR A 162 13.64 -25.04 0.60
CA THR A 162 12.75 -25.42 -0.50
C THR A 162 11.29 -25.42 -0.10
N ILE A 163 10.50 -24.58 -0.75
CA ILE A 163 9.04 -24.51 -0.57
C ILE A 163 8.40 -25.73 -1.26
N ASP A 164 7.65 -26.55 -0.54
CA ASP A 164 6.81 -27.61 -1.11
C ASP A 164 5.48 -27.08 -1.63
N ALA A 165 4.81 -26.24 -0.84
CA ALA A 165 3.53 -25.66 -1.20
C ALA A 165 3.28 -24.36 -0.46
N ILE A 166 2.41 -23.53 -1.02
CA ILE A 166 1.77 -22.43 -0.28
C ILE A 166 0.33 -22.81 0.04
N ILE A 167 -0.12 -22.43 1.22
CA ILE A 167 -1.52 -22.57 1.64
C ILE A 167 -2.20 -21.21 1.47
N VAL A 168 -3.32 -21.23 0.76
CA VAL A 168 -4.09 -20.02 0.45
C VAL A 168 -5.49 -20.15 1.02
N SER A 169 -5.97 -19.11 1.66
CA SER A 169 -7.35 -18.97 2.14
C SER A 169 -8.19 -18.20 1.11
N ASN A 170 -9.30 -18.80 0.68
CA ASN A 170 -10.25 -18.15 -0.24
C ASN A 170 -11.68 -18.67 -0.04
N LYS A 171 -12.59 -18.39 -0.96
CA LYS A 171 -14.00 -18.80 -0.87
C LYS A 171 -14.19 -20.33 -0.84
N ALA A 172 -13.25 -21.11 -1.37
CA ALA A 172 -13.28 -22.58 -1.31
C ALA A 172 -12.71 -23.16 0.00
N GLY A 173 -12.28 -22.31 0.94
CA GLY A 173 -11.57 -22.68 2.16
C GLY A 173 -10.06 -22.61 1.98
N LEU A 174 -9.32 -23.55 2.60
CA LEU A 174 -7.87 -23.66 2.42
C LEU A 174 -7.56 -24.52 1.21
N VAL A 175 -6.68 -24.01 0.33
CA VAL A 175 -6.19 -24.71 -0.87
C VAL A 175 -4.67 -24.64 -0.87
N ALA A 176 -4.01 -25.77 -1.13
CA ALA A 176 -2.57 -25.84 -1.33
C ALA A 176 -2.26 -25.67 -2.81
N PHE A 177 -1.35 -24.75 -3.13
CA PHE A 177 -0.83 -24.55 -4.48
C PHE A 177 0.62 -24.98 -4.53
N LYS A 178 0.98 -25.82 -5.52
CA LYS A 178 2.35 -26.25 -5.78
C LYS A 178 2.84 -25.71 -7.13
N GLY A 179 4.03 -25.16 -7.10
CA GLY A 179 4.74 -24.65 -8.27
C GLY A 179 6.21 -25.05 -8.27
N LYS A 180 6.88 -24.91 -9.40
CA LYS A 180 8.33 -25.13 -9.51
C LYS A 180 9.11 -23.93 -8.97
N VAL A 181 8.55 -22.73 -9.11
CA VAL A 181 9.13 -21.46 -8.67
C VAL A 181 8.06 -20.64 -7.98
N TYR A 182 8.42 -20.04 -6.85
CA TYR A 182 7.59 -19.11 -6.10
C TYR A 182 8.22 -17.72 -6.13
N ILE A 183 7.41 -16.69 -6.38
CA ILE A 183 7.85 -15.29 -6.38
C ILE A 183 7.07 -14.53 -5.33
N ASP A 184 7.79 -13.94 -4.37
CA ASP A 184 7.20 -13.01 -3.41
C ASP A 184 7.05 -11.63 -4.05
N ALA A 185 5.81 -11.17 -4.14
CA ALA A 185 5.42 -9.84 -4.57
C ALA A 185 4.34 -9.25 -3.63
N THR A 186 4.30 -9.74 -2.38
CA THR A 186 3.30 -9.34 -1.38
C THR A 186 3.41 -7.88 -0.96
N GLY A 187 4.55 -7.24 -1.21
CA GLY A 187 4.85 -5.88 -0.79
C GLY A 187 5.54 -5.83 0.58
N ASP A 188 5.17 -6.74 1.48
CA ASP A 188 5.70 -6.81 2.84
C ASP A 188 6.65 -8.02 3.04
N GLY A 189 6.89 -8.84 2.00
CA GLY A 189 7.77 -9.99 2.07
C GLY A 189 7.19 -11.19 2.83
N ASP A 190 5.86 -11.31 2.90
CA ASP A 190 5.18 -12.34 3.69
C ASP A 190 5.60 -13.77 3.30
N LEU A 191 5.69 -14.04 1.99
CA LEU A 191 6.09 -15.36 1.50
C LEU A 191 7.54 -15.69 1.89
N ALA A 192 8.45 -14.76 1.73
CA ALA A 192 9.85 -14.90 2.08
C ALA A 192 10.03 -15.09 3.59
N ALA A 193 9.39 -14.23 4.39
CA ALA A 193 9.46 -14.31 5.85
C ALA A 193 8.90 -15.63 6.38
N TRP A 194 7.75 -16.06 5.87
CA TRP A 194 7.10 -17.30 6.33
C TRP A 194 7.78 -18.57 5.80
N SER A 195 8.60 -18.46 4.76
CA SER A 195 9.50 -19.55 4.32
C SER A 195 10.79 -19.65 5.13
N GLY A 196 11.02 -18.74 6.08
CA GLY A 196 12.22 -18.73 6.93
C GLY A 196 13.42 -17.98 6.34
N ALA A 197 13.24 -17.25 5.22
CA ALA A 197 14.28 -16.42 4.67
C ALA A 197 14.64 -15.28 5.65
N SER A 198 15.93 -14.97 5.76
CA SER A 198 16.38 -13.84 6.60
C SER A 198 15.98 -12.51 5.99
N PHE A 199 15.51 -11.58 6.80
CA PHE A 199 15.17 -10.23 6.39
C PHE A 199 15.60 -9.20 7.42
N LYS A 200 15.68 -7.93 7.02
CA LYS A 200 15.86 -6.79 7.90
C LYS A 200 14.62 -5.91 7.82
N ARG A 201 14.15 -5.44 8.97
CA ARG A 201 13.07 -4.46 9.04
C ARG A 201 13.64 -3.08 9.31
N GLY A 202 13.13 -2.08 8.59
CA GLY A 202 13.50 -0.69 8.78
C GLY A 202 14.89 -0.33 8.23
N TYR A 203 15.22 0.97 8.32
CA TYR A 203 16.42 1.55 7.73
C TYR A 203 17.55 1.80 8.74
N ASP A 204 17.30 1.68 10.02
CA ASP A 204 18.27 1.85 11.12
C ASP A 204 18.32 0.62 12.03
N GLU A 205 19.16 0.70 13.08
CA GLU A 205 19.33 -0.38 14.06
C GLU A 205 18.11 -0.55 14.96
N GLU A 206 17.33 0.51 15.16
CA GLU A 206 16.09 0.51 15.95
C GLU A 206 14.90 -0.04 15.17
N GLY A 207 15.07 -0.32 13.87
CA GLY A 207 13.99 -0.82 13.02
C GLY A 207 12.98 0.25 12.64
N SER A 208 13.38 1.52 12.57
CA SER A 208 12.53 2.64 12.17
C SER A 208 12.04 2.47 10.73
N VAL A 209 10.77 2.75 10.51
CA VAL A 209 10.13 2.70 9.19
C VAL A 209 9.56 4.08 8.83
N GLN A 210 9.37 4.33 7.55
CA GLN A 210 8.69 5.55 7.13
C GLN A 210 7.22 5.55 7.59
N MET A 211 6.70 6.74 7.87
CA MET A 211 5.30 6.89 8.28
C MET A 211 4.34 6.40 7.21
N SER A 212 3.31 5.68 7.63
CA SER A 212 2.22 5.19 6.79
C SER A 212 1.19 6.28 6.51
N SER A 213 0.41 6.11 5.46
CA SER A 213 -0.75 6.96 5.15
C SER A 213 -1.87 6.17 4.50
N LEU A 214 -3.11 6.61 4.70
CA LEU A 214 -4.26 6.11 3.96
C LEU A 214 -4.66 7.17 2.94
N CYS A 215 -4.41 6.90 1.66
CA CYS A 215 -4.78 7.83 0.59
C CYS A 215 -6.30 7.99 0.48
N PHE A 216 -6.73 9.16 -0.05
CA PHE A 216 -8.14 9.47 -0.24
C PHE A 216 -8.35 10.39 -1.45
N SER A 217 -9.60 10.52 -1.90
CA SER A 217 -9.97 11.38 -3.03
C SER A 217 -11.04 12.37 -2.64
N PHE A 218 -10.93 13.59 -3.16
CA PHE A 218 -11.97 14.60 -3.18
C PHE A 218 -12.48 14.82 -4.59
N ALA A 219 -13.79 14.92 -4.75
CA ALA A 219 -14.41 15.33 -6.01
C ALA A 219 -15.21 16.62 -5.84
N ASN A 220 -15.65 17.16 -6.98
CA ASN A 220 -16.35 18.41 -7.08
C ASN A 220 -15.55 19.60 -6.54
N ILE A 221 -14.24 19.55 -6.79
CA ILE A 221 -13.35 20.70 -6.60
C ILE A 221 -13.47 21.64 -7.80
N ASP A 222 -13.07 22.90 -7.64
CA ASP A 222 -12.82 23.78 -8.77
C ASP A 222 -11.43 23.49 -9.36
N SER A 223 -11.39 22.75 -10.47
CA SER A 223 -10.12 22.38 -11.14
C SER A 223 -9.37 23.59 -11.69
N TYR A 224 -10.08 24.64 -12.12
CA TYR A 224 -9.43 25.85 -12.63
C TYR A 224 -8.69 26.59 -11.50
N ASP A 225 -9.37 26.78 -10.36
CA ASP A 225 -8.73 27.40 -9.19
C ASP A 225 -7.63 26.50 -8.61
N TYR A 226 -7.81 25.18 -8.64
CA TYR A 226 -6.79 24.24 -8.19
C TYR A 226 -5.48 24.37 -8.99
N ILE A 227 -5.56 24.48 -10.32
CA ILE A 227 -4.41 24.55 -11.21
C ILE A 227 -3.77 25.96 -11.19
N ASN A 228 -4.58 27.02 -11.22
CA ASN A 228 -4.12 28.38 -11.43
C ASN A 228 -4.00 29.21 -10.14
N GLY A 229 -4.56 28.73 -9.06
CA GLY A 229 -4.53 29.39 -7.76
C GLY A 229 -3.28 29.05 -6.94
N PRO A 230 -3.23 29.46 -5.66
CA PRO A 230 -2.08 29.20 -4.80
C PRO A 230 -1.88 27.69 -4.60
N THR A 231 -0.64 27.24 -4.64
CA THR A 231 -0.28 25.85 -4.31
C THR A 231 -0.74 25.49 -2.89
N LEU A 232 -1.39 24.35 -2.74
CA LEU A 232 -1.94 23.89 -1.45
C LEU A 232 -0.85 23.67 -0.41
N TYR A 233 0.27 23.15 -0.85
CA TYR A 233 1.40 22.78 0.01
C TYR A 233 2.72 22.95 -0.73
N VAL A 234 3.68 23.60 -0.08
CA VAL A 234 5.10 23.65 -0.48
C VAL A 234 5.93 23.31 0.76
N TRP A 235 6.88 22.43 0.61
CA TRP A 235 7.78 22.05 1.71
C TRP A 235 8.44 23.27 2.34
N LYS A 236 8.27 23.41 3.66
CA LYS A 236 8.77 24.54 4.48
C LYS A 236 8.16 25.92 4.16
N ASP A 237 7.21 26.06 3.24
CA ASP A 237 6.52 27.33 3.01
C ASP A 237 5.27 27.43 3.89
N GLU A 238 5.44 28.10 5.00
CA GLU A 238 4.42 28.27 6.03
C GLU A 238 3.28 29.25 5.63
N SER A 239 3.38 29.89 4.47
CA SER A 239 2.31 30.76 3.93
C SER A 239 1.21 29.99 3.23
N THR A 240 1.47 28.71 2.87
CA THR A 240 0.52 27.88 2.12
C THR A 240 -0.75 27.53 2.90
N PRO A 241 -1.86 27.26 2.22
CA PRO A 241 -3.15 26.96 2.86
C PRO A 241 -3.06 25.84 3.90
N LEU A 242 -2.31 24.77 3.63
CA LEU A 242 -2.15 23.65 4.55
C LEU A 242 -1.54 24.07 5.89
N TYR A 243 -0.46 24.87 5.86
CA TYR A 243 0.16 25.34 7.10
C TYR A 243 -0.78 26.25 7.91
N LYS A 244 -1.62 27.04 7.24
CA LYS A 244 -2.66 27.84 7.91
C LYS A 244 -3.67 26.95 8.64
N ALA A 245 -4.10 25.84 8.00
CA ALA A 245 -4.99 24.88 8.63
C ALA A 245 -4.36 24.25 9.89
N VAL A 246 -3.11 23.77 9.78
CA VAL A 246 -2.38 23.15 10.90
C VAL A 246 -2.19 24.14 12.06
N ARG A 247 -1.77 25.38 11.78
CA ARG A 247 -1.55 26.42 12.80
C ARG A 247 -2.81 26.88 13.50
N SER A 248 -3.96 26.73 12.85
CA SER A 248 -5.22 27.11 13.48
C SER A 248 -5.55 26.29 14.73
N GLY A 249 -4.96 25.11 14.87
CA GLY A 249 -5.26 24.12 15.92
C GLY A 249 -6.67 23.56 15.86
N LYS A 250 -7.48 23.97 14.88
CA LYS A 250 -8.87 23.54 14.67
C LYS A 250 -8.94 22.11 14.14
N TYR A 251 -7.91 21.66 13.45
CA TYR A 251 -7.85 20.38 12.72
C TYR A 251 -6.75 19.48 13.26
N PRO A 252 -6.90 18.84 14.42
CA PRO A 252 -5.83 18.12 15.12
C PRO A 252 -5.32 16.86 14.37
N LEU A 253 -6.07 16.35 13.40
CA LEU A 253 -5.65 15.20 12.59
C LEU A 253 -4.96 15.59 11.28
N VAL A 254 -4.91 16.89 10.96
CA VAL A 254 -4.24 17.42 9.77
C VAL A 254 -2.78 17.72 10.10
N ASP A 255 -1.87 17.19 9.30
CA ASP A 255 -0.43 17.48 9.38
C ASP A 255 0.07 18.21 8.13
N THR A 256 1.36 18.53 8.08
CA THR A 256 1.99 19.27 6.98
C THR A 256 2.39 18.41 5.80
N HIS A 257 1.93 17.16 5.70
CA HIS A 257 2.14 16.31 4.53
C HIS A 257 0.89 16.27 3.66
N PHE A 258 1.01 16.70 2.42
CA PHE A 258 -0.10 16.75 1.48
C PHE A 258 0.39 16.59 0.02
N CYS A 259 0.77 15.38 -0.34
CA CYS A 259 1.01 15.03 -1.73
C CYS A 259 -0.35 14.84 -2.42
N ASN A 260 -0.61 15.59 -3.48
CA ASN A 260 -1.91 15.54 -4.16
C ASN A 260 -1.75 15.77 -5.66
N ASN A 261 -2.60 15.12 -6.45
CA ASN A 261 -2.63 15.27 -7.90
C ASN A 261 -4.06 15.28 -8.41
N LEU A 262 -4.29 16.05 -9.45
CA LEU A 262 -5.53 15.98 -10.23
C LEU A 262 -5.51 14.65 -11.02
N VAL A 263 -6.51 13.80 -10.83
CA VAL A 263 -6.58 12.47 -11.47
C VAL A 263 -7.71 12.36 -12.49
N GLY A 264 -8.51 13.36 -12.60
CA GLY A 264 -9.63 13.51 -13.54
C GLY A 264 -10.32 14.86 -13.38
N PRO A 265 -11.32 15.17 -14.20
CA PRO A 265 -12.08 16.41 -14.08
C PRO A 265 -12.63 16.56 -12.64
N ASP A 266 -12.29 17.66 -11.99
CA ASP A 266 -12.75 18.05 -10.65
C ASP A 266 -12.51 16.98 -9.56
N VAL A 267 -11.51 16.09 -9.75
CA VAL A 267 -11.12 15.02 -8.80
C VAL A 267 -9.65 15.09 -8.49
N ILE A 268 -9.31 15.30 -7.23
CA ILE A 268 -7.93 15.13 -6.73
C ILE A 268 -7.82 13.86 -5.90
N GLN A 269 -6.64 13.27 -5.94
CA GLN A 269 -6.23 12.16 -5.09
C GLN A 269 -5.09 12.61 -4.19
N CYS A 270 -5.15 12.25 -2.92
CA CYS A 270 -4.28 12.75 -1.88
C CYS A 270 -3.57 11.60 -1.16
N ASN A 271 -2.25 11.72 -1.03
CA ASN A 271 -1.45 10.96 -0.08
C ASN A 271 -1.07 11.92 1.05
N ALA A 272 -1.77 11.82 2.16
CA ALA A 272 -1.70 12.78 3.26
C ALA A 272 -2.04 12.11 4.60
N GLY A 273 -1.74 12.80 5.70
CA GLY A 273 -2.10 12.36 7.03
C GLY A 273 -1.23 11.22 7.54
N HIS A 274 0.02 11.52 7.83
CA HIS A 274 0.98 10.55 8.35
C HIS A 274 0.53 9.86 9.63
N MET A 275 0.88 8.58 9.75
CA MET A 275 0.63 7.74 10.92
C MET A 275 1.85 6.85 11.17
N THR A 276 2.31 6.79 12.42
CA THR A 276 3.29 5.79 12.85
C THR A 276 2.53 4.52 13.20
N VAL A 277 2.80 3.44 12.48
CA VAL A 277 2.04 2.17 12.59
C VAL A 277 3.03 1.02 12.67
N ASP A 278 2.85 0.13 13.61
CA ASP A 278 3.48 -1.19 13.54
C ASP A 278 2.72 -2.05 12.52
N THR A 279 3.28 -2.18 11.33
CA THR A 279 2.65 -2.86 10.19
C THR A 279 2.71 -4.38 10.28
N THR A 280 3.37 -4.92 11.29
CA THR A 280 3.35 -6.36 11.63
C THR A 280 2.24 -6.72 12.62
N ASP A 281 1.62 -5.69 13.25
CA ASP A 281 0.47 -5.89 14.15
C ASP A 281 -0.86 -5.64 13.38
N PRO A 282 -1.71 -6.66 13.18
CA PRO A 282 -2.99 -6.52 12.49
C PRO A 282 -3.97 -5.60 13.21
N TRP A 283 -3.86 -5.43 14.53
CA TRP A 283 -4.68 -4.51 15.29
C TRP A 283 -4.27 -3.06 15.02
N ALA A 284 -2.96 -2.78 15.02
CA ALA A 284 -2.42 -1.46 14.69
C ALA A 284 -2.80 -1.04 13.26
N ILE A 285 -2.73 -1.97 12.29
CA ILE A 285 -3.21 -1.72 10.91
C ILE A 285 -4.71 -1.38 10.91
N SER A 286 -5.52 -2.11 11.66
CA SER A 286 -6.97 -1.90 11.73
C SER A 286 -7.31 -0.52 12.30
N GLU A 287 -6.64 -0.10 13.37
CA GLU A 287 -6.77 1.22 13.97
C GLU A 287 -6.32 2.32 13.00
N ALA A 288 -5.20 2.13 12.30
CA ALA A 288 -4.70 3.07 11.30
C ALA A 288 -5.66 3.26 10.13
N MET A 289 -6.31 2.18 9.66
CA MET A 289 -7.35 2.27 8.62
C MET A 289 -8.56 3.10 9.09
N ILE A 290 -8.97 2.97 10.35
CA ILE A 290 -10.07 3.76 10.93
C ILE A 290 -9.65 5.22 11.08
N LEU A 291 -8.48 5.48 11.66
CA LEU A 291 -7.93 6.81 11.83
C LEU A 291 -7.71 7.53 10.49
N GLY A 292 -7.20 6.81 9.48
CA GLY A 292 -6.99 7.36 8.15
C GLY A 292 -8.28 7.89 7.50
N ARG A 293 -9.41 7.21 7.71
CA ARG A 293 -10.74 7.69 7.25
C ARG A 293 -11.17 8.96 7.99
N GLN A 294 -10.90 9.05 9.28
CA GLN A 294 -11.18 10.27 10.08
C GLN A 294 -10.29 11.44 9.60
N LYS A 295 -9.01 11.17 9.32
CA LYS A 295 -8.10 12.14 8.72
C LYS A 295 -8.64 12.68 7.40
N ALA A 296 -9.09 11.81 6.48
CA ALA A 296 -9.62 12.23 5.18
C ALA A 296 -10.78 13.24 5.31
N VAL A 297 -11.72 13.01 6.25
CA VAL A 297 -12.82 13.93 6.53
C VAL A 297 -12.29 15.27 7.05
N GLN A 298 -11.36 15.23 8.00
CA GLN A 298 -10.84 16.44 8.61
C GLN A 298 -9.96 17.26 7.64
N TYR A 299 -9.22 16.60 6.73
CA TYR A 299 -8.52 17.28 5.65
C TYR A 299 -9.49 18.04 4.72
N LEU A 300 -10.64 17.44 4.38
CA LEU A 300 -11.65 18.11 3.58
C LEU A 300 -12.21 19.37 4.29
N GLU A 301 -12.54 19.24 5.58
CA GLU A 301 -13.02 20.36 6.39
C GLU A 301 -11.96 21.49 6.44
N ALA A 302 -10.71 21.13 6.67
CA ALA A 302 -9.60 22.06 6.69
C ALA A 302 -9.44 22.77 5.33
N MET A 303 -9.48 22.05 4.22
CA MET A 303 -9.34 22.62 2.88
C MET A 303 -10.51 23.54 2.53
N LYS A 304 -11.74 23.21 2.91
CA LYS A 304 -12.90 24.09 2.75
C LYS A 304 -12.74 25.42 3.49
N ASP A 305 -12.10 25.38 4.66
CA ASP A 305 -11.89 26.57 5.50
C ASP A 305 -10.78 27.47 4.97
N VAL A 306 -9.66 26.89 4.55
CA VAL A 306 -8.46 27.66 4.16
C VAL A 306 -8.37 27.97 2.65
N ARG A 307 -9.14 27.26 1.82
CA ARG A 307 -9.22 27.50 0.38
C ARG A 307 -10.63 27.18 -0.17
N PRO A 308 -11.63 27.97 0.25
CA PRO A 308 -13.03 27.75 -0.14
C PRO A 308 -13.26 27.89 -1.64
N SER A 309 -12.48 28.71 -2.36
CA SER A 309 -12.58 28.85 -3.82
C SER A 309 -12.44 27.52 -4.56
N THR A 310 -11.55 26.65 -4.08
CA THR A 310 -11.35 25.31 -4.65
C THR A 310 -12.30 24.27 -4.06
N PHE A 311 -12.54 24.30 -2.72
CA PHE A 311 -13.08 23.15 -2.00
C PHE A 311 -14.48 23.33 -1.43
N SER A 312 -15.16 24.48 -1.56
CA SER A 312 -16.47 24.72 -0.92
C SER A 312 -17.49 23.63 -1.24
N ASN A 313 -17.51 23.12 -2.46
CA ASN A 313 -18.45 22.10 -2.93
C ASN A 313 -17.88 20.68 -2.88
N ALA A 314 -16.61 20.53 -2.50
CA ALA A 314 -15.92 19.23 -2.52
C ALA A 314 -16.50 18.26 -1.47
N PHE A 315 -16.34 16.98 -1.77
CA PHE A 315 -16.69 15.88 -0.86
C PHE A 315 -15.69 14.74 -0.97
N VAL A 316 -15.58 13.92 0.08
CA VAL A 316 -14.77 12.69 0.06
C VAL A 316 -15.46 11.66 -0.82
N VAL A 317 -14.80 11.23 -1.89
CA VAL A 317 -15.33 10.18 -2.79
C VAL A 317 -14.97 8.81 -2.26
N LYS A 318 -13.68 8.62 -1.91
CA LYS A 318 -13.14 7.32 -1.57
C LYS A 318 -11.92 7.48 -0.65
N THR A 319 -11.73 6.54 0.23
CA THR A 319 -10.45 6.27 0.90
C THR A 319 -9.88 4.96 0.37
N ALA A 320 -8.57 4.83 0.39
CA ALA A 320 -7.88 3.63 -0.08
C ALA A 320 -8.37 2.36 0.65
N SER A 321 -8.33 1.24 -0.04
CA SER A 321 -8.62 -0.08 0.52
C SER A 321 -7.37 -0.75 1.13
N LEU A 322 -6.20 -0.19 0.87
CA LEU A 322 -4.90 -0.65 1.31
C LEU A 322 -4.16 0.50 2.00
N LEU A 323 -3.65 0.26 3.20
CA LEU A 323 -2.78 1.21 3.89
C LEU A 323 -1.44 1.31 3.14
N GLY A 324 -0.93 2.53 3.00
CA GLY A 324 0.42 2.75 2.49
C GLY A 324 1.44 2.42 3.57
N VAL A 325 1.84 1.16 3.61
CA VAL A 325 2.87 0.65 4.49
C VAL A 325 4.25 0.97 3.91
N ARG A 326 5.23 1.18 4.76
CA ARG A 326 6.62 1.50 4.40
C ARG A 326 7.60 0.75 5.29
N ASP A 327 8.73 0.37 4.72
CA ASP A 327 9.88 -0.21 5.43
C ASP A 327 10.98 0.83 5.66
#